data_85801f14c8d3434a436db4b4902316fb
#
_entry.id   85801f14c8d3434a436db4b4902316fb
#
_cell.length_a   1.000
_cell.length_b   1.000
_cell.length_c   1.000
_cell.angle_alpha   90.00
_cell.angle_beta   90.00
_cell.angle_gamma   90.00
#
_symmetry.space_group_name_H-M   'P 1'
#
loop_
_entity.id
_entity.type
_entity.pdbx_description
1 polymer ?
#
loop_
_entity_poly.entity_id
_entity_poly.type
_entity_poly.pdbx_seq_one_letter_code
_entity_poly.pdbx_strand_id
1 'polypeptide(L)'
;IEFDNKKTKTKSIETDYTNYQIIKLDWTETNLKNPIKTVIDAYFKLHLLSNKFVLPNTINLDGLFEALPNVVWTNKGPISIDEIEERLNKSKCDKNDLYIRSLDKFPCLTDYIIPNKVRIADASRVRLGAYLSEGTTIMHEGFVNFNAGTLGKAMIEGRISAGVLIGDNSDLGGGSSTMGTLSGGNNTKISIGKNCLLGANSGIGISLGDNCIVEAGLYI
;
A
#
# COMPACT_ATOMS: atom_id res chain seq x y z
N ILE A 1 -11.67 -6.43 -6.32
CA ILE A 1 -12.47 -5.29 -6.85
C ILE A 1 -12.31 -5.31 -8.36
N GLU A 2 -13.39 -5.57 -9.08
CA GLU A 2 -13.43 -5.37 -10.52
C GLU A 2 -13.93 -3.94 -10.79
N PHE A 3 -13.17 -3.19 -11.55
CA PHE A 3 -13.57 -1.87 -12.04
C PHE A 3 -14.25 -2.06 -13.39
N ASP A 4 -15.59 -2.13 -13.39
CA ASP A 4 -16.36 -2.19 -14.62
C ASP A 4 -17.09 -0.85 -14.85
N ASN A 5 -16.97 -0.32 -16.06
CA ASN A 5 -17.67 0.89 -16.50
C ASN A 5 -19.16 0.61 -16.89
N LYS A 6 -19.66 -0.60 -16.67
CA LYS A 6 -21.05 -0.99 -16.99
C LYS A 6 -21.81 -1.42 -15.75
N LYS A 7 -23.03 -0.92 -15.58
CA LYS A 7 -23.99 -1.25 -14.52
C LYS A 7 -24.04 -2.75 -14.23
N THR A 8 -23.52 -3.18 -13.07
CA THR A 8 -23.52 -4.58 -12.65
C THR A 8 -24.56 -4.86 -11.57
N LYS A 9 -25.22 -6.01 -11.70
CA LYS A 9 -26.13 -6.55 -10.67
C LYS A 9 -25.31 -7.14 -9.53
N THR A 10 -25.73 -6.92 -8.30
CA THR A 10 -25.15 -7.53 -7.11
C THR A 10 -25.23 -9.05 -7.21
N LYS A 11 -24.10 -9.73 -7.11
CA LYS A 11 -24.01 -11.19 -7.05
C LYS A 11 -23.25 -11.58 -5.78
N SER A 12 -23.86 -12.39 -4.93
CA SER A 12 -23.17 -13.00 -3.78
C SER A 12 -22.56 -14.33 -4.22
N ILE A 13 -21.35 -14.60 -3.80
CA ILE A 13 -20.65 -15.86 -3.99
C ILE A 13 -20.34 -16.37 -2.58
N GLU A 14 -20.89 -17.53 -2.21
CA GLU A 14 -20.56 -18.22 -0.98
C GLU A 14 -19.35 -19.12 -1.22
N THR A 15 -18.39 -19.06 -0.32
CA THR A 15 -17.27 -19.98 -0.26
C THR A 15 -17.18 -20.57 1.14
N ASP A 16 -16.45 -21.66 1.31
CA ASP A 16 -16.31 -22.36 2.59
C ASP A 16 -15.71 -21.47 3.72
N TYR A 17 -15.13 -20.31 3.36
CA TYR A 17 -14.40 -19.44 4.30
C TYR A 17 -14.91 -18.02 4.40
N THR A 18 -15.54 -17.49 3.35
CA THR A 18 -16.01 -16.11 3.33
C THR A 18 -17.22 -15.97 2.42
N ASN A 19 -18.16 -15.12 2.83
CA ASN A 19 -19.23 -14.64 1.96
C ASN A 19 -18.71 -13.40 1.22
N TYR A 20 -18.73 -13.40 -0.11
CA TYR A 20 -18.39 -12.26 -0.92
C TYR A 20 -19.65 -11.46 -1.28
N GLN A 21 -19.59 -10.17 -1.01
CA GLN A 21 -20.61 -9.24 -1.44
C GLN A 21 -20.06 -8.32 -2.51
N ILE A 22 -20.73 -8.24 -3.66
CA ILE A 22 -20.38 -7.27 -4.70
C ILE A 22 -21.10 -5.97 -4.40
N ILE A 23 -20.35 -4.93 -4.12
CA ILE A 23 -20.85 -3.58 -3.88
C ILE A 23 -20.42 -2.68 -5.03
N LYS A 24 -21.40 -2.02 -5.67
CA LYS A 24 -21.13 -1.02 -6.69
C LYS A 24 -20.87 0.32 -6.02
N LEU A 25 -19.75 0.91 -6.30
CA LEU A 25 -19.39 2.24 -5.84
C LEU A 25 -19.25 3.16 -7.06
N ASP A 26 -19.99 4.26 -7.05
CA ASP A 26 -19.79 5.36 -7.98
C ASP A 26 -18.90 6.41 -7.31
N TRP A 27 -17.84 6.84 -7.97
CA TRP A 27 -16.92 7.80 -7.40
C TRP A 27 -16.74 9.02 -8.32
N THR A 28 -16.62 10.18 -7.68
CA THR A 28 -16.35 11.46 -8.31
C THR A 28 -15.18 12.14 -7.60
N GLU A 29 -14.57 13.12 -8.22
CA GLU A 29 -13.52 13.91 -7.57
C GLU A 29 -14.00 14.49 -6.22
N THR A 30 -15.24 14.97 -6.16
CA THR A 30 -15.84 15.48 -4.93
C THR A 30 -15.91 14.43 -3.84
N ASN A 31 -16.36 13.20 -4.16
CA ASN A 31 -16.44 12.11 -3.19
C ASN A 31 -15.06 11.71 -2.67
N LEU A 32 -14.03 11.77 -3.51
CA LEU A 32 -12.66 11.46 -3.10
C LEU A 32 -12.05 12.49 -2.13
N LYS A 33 -12.58 13.73 -2.10
CA LYS A 33 -12.18 14.78 -1.13
C LYS A 33 -12.86 14.64 0.24
N ASN A 34 -13.89 13.82 0.37
CA ASN A 34 -14.54 13.57 1.65
C ASN A 34 -13.67 12.68 2.55
N PRO A 35 -13.69 12.89 3.89
CA PRO A 35 -13.02 11.99 4.81
C PRO A 35 -13.64 10.58 4.75
N ILE A 36 -12.85 9.58 5.12
CA ILE A 36 -13.26 8.19 5.18
C ILE A 36 -14.16 7.97 6.40
N LYS A 37 -15.30 7.29 6.19
CA LYS A 37 -16.27 6.98 7.25
C LYS A 37 -16.51 5.49 7.42
N THR A 38 -16.24 4.69 6.40
CA THR A 38 -16.52 3.26 6.39
C THR A 38 -15.33 2.43 5.93
N VAL A 39 -15.31 1.16 6.30
CA VAL A 39 -14.33 0.16 5.81
C VAL A 39 -14.33 0.09 4.28
N ILE A 40 -15.52 0.18 3.68
CA ILE A 40 -15.69 0.12 2.22
C ILE A 40 -15.01 1.31 1.56
N ASP A 41 -15.25 2.53 2.06
CA ASP A 41 -14.58 3.75 1.58
C ASP A 41 -13.06 3.64 1.69
N ALA A 42 -12.57 3.13 2.82
CA ALA A 42 -11.15 2.99 3.09
C ALA A 42 -10.48 2.08 2.06
N TYR A 43 -10.95 0.84 1.93
CA TYR A 43 -10.36 -0.10 0.96
C TYR A 43 -10.59 0.36 -0.47
N PHE A 44 -11.71 0.98 -0.79
CA PHE A 44 -11.95 1.53 -2.12
C PHE A 44 -10.89 2.57 -2.52
N LYS A 45 -10.61 3.56 -1.65
CA LYS A 45 -9.59 4.58 -1.89
C LYS A 45 -8.18 3.98 -2.00
N LEU A 46 -7.84 2.98 -1.16
CA LEU A 46 -6.57 2.27 -1.27
C LEU A 46 -6.43 1.53 -2.60
N HIS A 47 -7.51 0.91 -3.09
CA HIS A 47 -7.52 0.28 -4.42
C HIS A 47 -7.36 1.27 -5.57
N LEU A 48 -7.98 2.45 -5.49
CA LEU A 48 -7.81 3.50 -6.50
C LEU A 48 -6.34 3.95 -6.61
N LEU A 49 -5.65 4.11 -5.47
CA LEU A 49 -4.22 4.41 -5.44
C LEU A 49 -3.39 3.29 -6.09
N SER A 50 -3.58 2.06 -5.67
CA SER A 50 -2.77 0.93 -6.15
C SER A 50 -3.03 0.57 -7.62
N ASN A 51 -4.26 0.80 -8.11
CA ASN A 51 -4.58 0.67 -9.53
C ASN A 51 -4.21 1.92 -10.36
N LYS A 52 -3.62 2.93 -9.75
CA LYS A 52 -3.17 4.18 -10.41
C LYS A 52 -4.29 5.01 -11.03
N PHE A 53 -5.52 4.90 -10.52
CA PHE A 53 -6.63 5.78 -10.93
C PHE A 53 -6.48 7.19 -10.34
N VAL A 54 -5.81 7.29 -9.19
CA VAL A 54 -5.51 8.56 -8.51
C VAL A 54 -4.06 8.58 -8.06
N LEU A 55 -3.45 9.77 -8.03
CA LEU A 55 -2.10 9.94 -7.51
C LEU A 55 -2.11 10.00 -5.97
N PRO A 56 -1.04 9.56 -5.31
CA PRO A 56 -0.86 9.80 -3.88
C PRO A 56 -0.99 11.30 -3.54
N ASN A 57 -1.51 11.57 -2.35
CA ASN A 57 -1.74 12.93 -1.82
C ASN A 57 -2.80 13.75 -2.60
N THR A 58 -3.54 13.16 -3.54
CA THR A 58 -4.61 13.85 -4.27
C THR A 58 -6.01 13.60 -3.75
N ILE A 59 -6.18 12.62 -2.88
CA ILE A 59 -7.46 12.24 -2.26
C ILE A 59 -7.39 12.40 -0.75
N ASN A 60 -8.55 12.55 -0.10
CA ASN A 60 -8.60 12.65 1.37
C ASN A 60 -8.61 11.26 1.99
N LEU A 61 -7.68 10.99 2.90
CA LEU A 61 -7.55 9.75 3.66
C LEU A 61 -7.78 9.94 5.17
N ASP A 62 -8.29 11.11 5.61
CA ASP A 62 -8.63 11.34 7.01
C ASP A 62 -9.68 10.32 7.45
N GLY A 63 -9.53 9.76 8.64
CA GLY A 63 -10.39 8.70 9.17
C GLY A 63 -10.00 7.28 8.72
N LEU A 64 -8.92 7.11 7.94
CA LEU A 64 -8.51 5.79 7.42
C LEU A 64 -8.22 4.77 8.53
N PHE A 65 -7.46 5.18 9.55
CA PHE A 65 -7.07 4.28 10.63
C PHE A 65 -8.23 3.94 11.57
N GLU A 66 -9.15 4.85 11.75
CA GLU A 66 -10.37 4.67 12.55
C GLU A 66 -11.36 3.74 11.85
N ALA A 67 -11.50 3.88 10.54
CA ALA A 67 -12.40 3.06 9.75
C ALA A 67 -11.91 1.62 9.56
N LEU A 68 -10.59 1.40 9.49
CA LEU A 68 -10.03 0.07 9.25
C LEU A 68 -9.90 -0.72 10.55
N PRO A 69 -10.53 -1.92 10.68
CA PRO A 69 -10.27 -2.84 11.77
C PRO A 69 -8.91 -3.52 11.61
N ASN A 70 -8.37 -4.07 12.70
CA ASN A 70 -7.34 -5.09 12.59
C ASN A 70 -7.95 -6.36 12.01
N VAL A 71 -7.28 -6.96 11.05
CA VAL A 71 -7.72 -8.15 10.33
C VAL A 71 -6.62 -9.19 10.34
N VAL A 72 -7.00 -10.45 10.50
CA VAL A 72 -6.09 -11.57 10.33
C VAL A 72 -6.05 -11.94 8.85
N TRP A 73 -4.97 -11.59 8.18
CA TRP A 73 -4.74 -11.93 6.78
C TRP A 73 -4.17 -13.33 6.68
N THR A 74 -4.91 -14.22 6.03
CA THR A 74 -4.56 -15.63 5.90
C THR A 74 -4.35 -16.02 4.44
N ASN A 75 -3.89 -17.24 4.21
CA ASN A 75 -3.82 -17.83 2.86
C ASN A 75 -5.20 -18.09 2.24
N LYS A 76 -6.28 -17.99 3.03
CA LYS A 76 -7.68 -18.13 2.57
C LYS A 76 -8.44 -16.81 2.56
N GLY A 77 -7.75 -15.69 2.74
CA GLY A 77 -8.33 -14.35 2.79
C GLY A 77 -8.41 -13.76 4.20
N PRO A 78 -9.12 -12.64 4.37
CA PRO A 78 -9.27 -11.96 5.64
C PRO A 78 -10.22 -12.72 6.57
N ILE A 79 -9.84 -12.81 7.85
CA ILE A 79 -10.67 -13.40 8.92
C ILE A 79 -10.72 -12.41 10.09
N SER A 80 -11.88 -12.32 10.76
CA SER A 80 -12.00 -11.53 11.99
C SER A 80 -11.09 -12.08 13.08
N ILE A 81 -10.57 -11.18 13.92
CA ILE A 81 -9.78 -11.56 15.10
C ILE A 81 -10.61 -12.46 16.02
N ASP A 82 -11.90 -12.18 16.16
CA ASP A 82 -12.79 -12.94 17.04
C ASP A 82 -13.07 -14.37 16.55
N GLU A 83 -12.91 -14.64 15.24
CA GLU A 83 -13.19 -15.94 14.64
C GLU A 83 -11.95 -16.80 14.38
N ILE A 84 -10.75 -16.22 14.38
CA ILE A 84 -9.54 -16.89 13.90
C ILE A 84 -9.17 -18.13 14.69
N GLU A 85 -9.32 -18.11 16.00
CA GLU A 85 -8.95 -19.24 16.86
C GLU A 85 -9.79 -20.47 16.55
N GLU A 86 -11.12 -20.31 16.44
CA GLU A 86 -12.03 -21.40 16.08
C GLU A 86 -11.69 -21.95 14.69
N ARG A 87 -11.47 -21.07 13.70
CA ARG A 87 -11.14 -21.47 12.34
C ARG A 87 -9.80 -22.18 12.23
N LEU A 88 -8.78 -21.78 12.99
CA LEU A 88 -7.49 -22.46 13.05
C LEU A 88 -7.64 -23.86 13.67
N ASN A 89 -8.41 -23.97 14.74
CA ASN A 89 -8.64 -25.27 15.39
C ASN A 89 -9.40 -26.23 14.46
N LYS A 90 -10.46 -25.74 13.80
CA LYS A 90 -11.19 -26.51 12.78
C LYS A 90 -10.29 -26.93 11.63
N SER A 91 -9.49 -26.00 11.10
CA SER A 91 -8.55 -26.26 10.02
C SER A 91 -7.56 -27.39 10.35
N LYS A 92 -7.03 -27.43 11.59
CA LYS A 92 -6.15 -28.52 12.04
C LYS A 92 -6.87 -29.87 12.09
N CYS A 93 -8.13 -29.89 12.55
CA CYS A 93 -8.95 -31.11 12.60
C CYS A 93 -9.27 -31.62 11.20
N ASP A 94 -9.62 -30.73 10.28
CA ASP A 94 -10.05 -31.02 8.91
C ASP A 94 -8.86 -31.24 7.95
N LYS A 95 -7.61 -31.13 8.45
CA LYS A 95 -6.36 -31.17 7.66
C LYS A 95 -6.38 -30.16 6.50
N ASN A 96 -6.98 -29.01 6.73
CA ASN A 96 -7.10 -27.93 5.77
C ASN A 96 -6.07 -26.84 6.11
N ASP A 97 -5.14 -26.55 5.20
CA ASP A 97 -4.02 -25.63 5.42
C ASP A 97 -4.48 -24.18 5.56
N LEU A 98 -4.89 -23.79 6.76
CA LEU A 98 -5.12 -22.40 7.13
C LEU A 98 -3.92 -21.89 7.94
N TYR A 99 -3.25 -20.84 7.47
CA TYR A 99 -2.19 -20.17 8.21
C TYR A 99 -2.28 -18.65 8.13
N ILE A 100 -1.85 -18.01 9.20
CA ILE A 100 -1.81 -16.56 9.33
C ILE A 100 -0.57 -16.04 8.63
N ARG A 101 -0.73 -15.02 7.77
CA ARG A 101 0.36 -14.29 7.13
C ARG A 101 0.69 -12.99 7.86
N SER A 102 -0.33 -12.28 8.31
CA SER A 102 -0.16 -11.04 9.07
C SER A 102 -1.40 -10.69 9.88
N LEU A 103 -1.23 -9.79 10.83
CA LEU A 103 -2.29 -9.16 11.62
C LEU A 103 -2.09 -7.65 11.47
N ASP A 104 -2.89 -7.02 10.64
CA ASP A 104 -2.76 -5.57 10.34
C ASP A 104 -4.08 -5.04 9.79
N LYS A 105 -4.23 -3.72 9.80
CA LYS A 105 -5.29 -3.00 9.10
C LYS A 105 -5.15 -3.07 7.58
N PHE A 106 -3.91 -3.19 7.08
CA PHE A 106 -3.58 -3.18 5.66
C PHE A 106 -3.17 -4.57 5.16
N PRO A 107 -3.80 -5.07 4.09
CA PRO A 107 -3.28 -6.23 3.38
C PRO A 107 -2.03 -5.88 2.57
N CYS A 108 -1.32 -6.91 2.13
CA CYS A 108 -0.32 -6.75 1.09
C CYS A 108 -0.98 -6.32 -0.23
N LEU A 109 -0.31 -5.47 -1.00
CA LEU A 109 -0.79 -5.07 -2.32
C LEU A 109 -1.10 -6.27 -3.20
N THR A 110 -0.20 -7.25 -3.22
CA THR A 110 -0.28 -8.45 -4.07
C THR A 110 -1.39 -9.43 -3.68
N ASP A 111 -2.06 -9.24 -2.55
CA ASP A 111 -3.24 -10.03 -2.20
C ASP A 111 -4.43 -9.73 -3.11
N TYR A 112 -4.45 -8.54 -3.72
CA TYR A 112 -5.57 -8.05 -4.53
C TYR A 112 -5.17 -7.54 -5.91
N ILE A 113 -3.92 -7.09 -6.07
CA ILE A 113 -3.47 -6.40 -7.28
C ILE A 113 -2.10 -6.93 -7.70
N ILE A 114 -1.99 -7.32 -8.96
CA ILE A 114 -0.70 -7.66 -9.57
C ILE A 114 -0.30 -6.47 -10.46
N PRO A 115 0.64 -5.63 -10.01
CA PRO A 115 1.03 -4.45 -10.76
C PRO A 115 1.83 -4.84 -12.01
N ASN A 116 1.50 -4.21 -13.16
CA ASN A 116 2.15 -4.51 -14.42
C ASN A 116 3.61 -4.04 -14.45
N LYS A 117 4.51 -4.90 -14.93
CA LYS A 117 5.97 -4.62 -15.05
C LYS A 117 6.64 -4.11 -13.77
N VAL A 118 6.18 -4.55 -12.63
CA VAL A 118 6.75 -4.25 -11.31
C VAL A 118 7.30 -5.55 -10.71
N ARG A 119 8.45 -5.46 -10.05
CA ARG A 119 9.03 -6.56 -9.28
C ARG A 119 8.88 -6.26 -7.79
N ILE A 120 8.38 -7.21 -7.02
CA ILE A 120 8.25 -7.14 -5.56
C ILE A 120 8.87 -8.43 -5.01
N ALA A 121 10.01 -8.31 -4.36
CA ALA A 121 10.75 -9.48 -3.86
C ALA A 121 10.12 -10.07 -2.59
N ASP A 122 9.54 -9.21 -1.74
CA ASP A 122 8.79 -9.61 -0.55
C ASP A 122 7.43 -8.90 -0.51
N ALA A 123 6.37 -9.67 -0.72
CA ALA A 123 4.99 -9.16 -0.77
C ALA A 123 4.56 -8.47 0.54
N SER A 124 5.05 -8.93 1.69
CA SER A 124 4.72 -8.38 3.01
C SER A 124 5.20 -6.93 3.21
N ARG A 125 6.14 -6.50 2.38
CA ARG A 125 6.77 -5.19 2.47
C ARG A 125 6.04 -4.09 1.69
N VAL A 126 4.99 -4.41 0.93
CA VAL A 126 4.24 -3.46 0.12
C VAL A 126 2.76 -3.49 0.50
N ARG A 127 2.29 -2.40 1.08
CA ARG A 127 0.90 -2.25 1.52
C ARG A 127 -0.05 -1.96 0.36
N LEU A 128 -1.28 -2.45 0.44
CA LEU A 128 -2.37 -1.95 -0.40
C LEU A 128 -2.49 -0.43 -0.19
N GLY A 129 -2.66 0.32 -1.28
CA GLY A 129 -2.58 1.79 -1.30
C GLY A 129 -1.22 2.31 -1.77
N ALA A 130 -0.22 1.46 -1.97
CA ALA A 130 1.02 1.84 -2.63
C ALA A 130 0.80 2.07 -4.13
N TYR A 131 1.42 3.14 -4.67
CA TYR A 131 1.38 3.54 -6.07
C TYR A 131 2.69 3.16 -6.75
N LEU A 132 2.68 2.10 -7.57
CA LEU A 132 3.90 1.60 -8.22
C LEU A 132 3.83 1.77 -9.72
N SER A 133 4.70 2.60 -10.27
CA SER A 133 4.85 2.78 -11.72
C SER A 133 5.58 1.60 -12.37
N GLU A 134 5.34 1.40 -13.67
CA GLU A 134 6.06 0.38 -14.45
C GLU A 134 7.58 0.58 -14.36
N GLY A 135 8.32 -0.51 -14.31
CA GLY A 135 9.77 -0.51 -14.15
C GLY A 135 10.26 -0.41 -12.71
N THR A 136 9.36 -0.26 -11.72
CA THR A 136 9.73 -0.28 -10.30
C THR A 136 10.15 -1.67 -9.86
N THR A 137 11.24 -1.73 -9.09
CA THR A 137 11.69 -2.94 -8.38
C THR A 137 11.74 -2.64 -6.89
N ILE A 138 11.00 -3.42 -6.10
CA ILE A 138 11.09 -3.41 -4.63
C ILE A 138 11.88 -4.65 -4.22
N MET A 139 13.06 -4.44 -3.64
CA MET A 139 13.93 -5.50 -3.13
C MET A 139 13.47 -5.97 -1.74
N HIS A 140 14.08 -7.03 -1.21
CA HIS A 140 13.64 -7.67 0.04
C HIS A 140 13.60 -6.72 1.24
N GLU A 141 14.51 -5.76 1.33
CA GLU A 141 14.52 -4.76 2.41
C GLU A 141 13.66 -3.53 2.11
N GLY A 142 13.26 -3.35 0.85
CA GLY A 142 12.40 -2.25 0.44
C GLY A 142 11.04 -2.32 1.12
N PHE A 143 10.52 -1.17 1.53
CA PHE A 143 9.17 -1.05 2.10
C PHE A 143 8.42 0.11 1.47
N VAL A 144 7.19 -0.12 1.04
CA VAL A 144 6.33 0.92 0.48
C VAL A 144 5.01 0.98 1.24
N ASN A 145 4.76 2.13 1.85
CA ASN A 145 3.53 2.37 2.59
C ASN A 145 2.37 2.77 1.65
N PHE A 146 1.14 2.82 2.19
CA PHE A 146 -0.01 3.36 1.46
C PHE A 146 0.17 4.85 1.15
N ASN A 147 -0.54 5.34 0.13
CA ASN A 147 -0.49 6.74 -0.32
C ASN A 147 0.93 7.22 -0.65
N ALA A 148 1.83 6.32 -1.01
CA ALA A 148 3.24 6.55 -1.30
C ALA A 148 3.66 5.69 -2.49
N GLY A 149 4.81 5.96 -3.08
CA GLY A 149 5.31 5.11 -4.16
C GLY A 149 6.19 5.82 -5.18
N THR A 150 6.19 5.29 -6.41
CA THR A 150 7.11 5.68 -7.49
C THR A 150 6.35 6.28 -8.66
N LEU A 151 6.86 7.37 -9.22
CA LEU A 151 6.26 8.05 -10.39
C LEU A 151 6.90 7.65 -11.73
N GLY A 152 7.81 6.69 -11.69
CA GLY A 152 8.50 6.13 -12.85
C GLY A 152 9.31 4.91 -12.44
N LYS A 153 10.29 4.52 -13.26
CA LYS A 153 11.23 3.45 -12.97
C LYS A 153 12.02 3.80 -11.70
N ALA A 154 12.13 2.85 -10.77
CA ALA A 154 12.88 3.05 -9.53
C ALA A 154 13.39 1.71 -8.96
N MET A 155 14.52 1.76 -8.26
CA MET A 155 15.04 0.66 -7.45
C MET A 155 14.85 1.02 -5.98
N ILE A 156 14.11 0.20 -5.25
CA ILE A 156 13.75 0.48 -3.86
C ILE A 156 14.26 -0.65 -2.95
N GLU A 157 15.32 -0.37 -2.24
CA GLU A 157 15.87 -1.22 -1.18
C GLU A 157 15.70 -0.57 0.20
N GLY A 158 15.15 0.63 0.25
CA GLY A 158 14.88 1.41 1.45
C GLY A 158 13.39 1.56 1.74
N ARG A 159 13.07 2.39 2.74
CA ARG A 159 11.71 2.65 3.20
C ARG A 159 11.12 3.88 2.54
N ILE A 160 9.97 3.70 1.88
CA ILE A 160 9.10 4.80 1.42
C ILE A 160 7.94 4.94 2.42
N SER A 161 7.98 6.00 3.22
CA SER A 161 6.94 6.31 4.22
C SER A 161 5.67 6.82 3.56
N ALA A 162 4.55 6.79 4.29
CA ALA A 162 3.25 7.26 3.79
C ALA A 162 3.33 8.71 3.28
N GLY A 163 2.80 8.95 2.09
CA GLY A 163 2.79 10.25 1.43
C GLY A 163 4.04 10.58 0.61
N VAL A 164 5.11 9.79 0.69
CA VAL A 164 6.36 10.06 -0.02
C VAL A 164 6.26 9.57 -1.46
N LEU A 165 6.72 10.42 -2.39
CA LEU A 165 6.80 10.12 -3.82
C LEU A 165 8.25 10.13 -4.30
N ILE A 166 8.59 9.10 -5.08
CA ILE A 166 9.92 8.93 -5.67
C ILE A 166 9.82 9.19 -7.17
N GLY A 167 10.61 10.13 -7.67
CA GLY A 167 10.71 10.46 -9.09
C GLY A 167 11.34 9.35 -9.92
N ASP A 168 11.16 9.48 -11.24
CA ASP A 168 11.66 8.52 -12.22
C ASP A 168 13.18 8.35 -12.17
N ASN A 169 13.64 7.13 -12.38
CA ASN A 169 15.05 6.74 -12.43
C ASN A 169 15.82 7.05 -11.13
N SER A 170 15.17 6.94 -9.98
CA SER A 170 15.78 7.18 -8.66
C SER A 170 15.93 5.88 -7.89
N ASP A 171 17.04 5.79 -7.12
CA ASP A 171 17.42 4.63 -6.34
C ASP A 171 17.42 4.95 -4.84
N LEU A 172 16.79 4.07 -4.06
CA LEU A 172 16.85 4.07 -2.61
C LEU A 172 17.68 2.86 -2.15
N GLY A 173 18.90 3.11 -1.74
CA GLY A 173 19.85 2.07 -1.30
C GLY A 173 19.36 1.33 -0.05
N GLY A 174 19.94 0.16 0.18
CA GLY A 174 19.55 -0.75 1.27
C GLY A 174 19.53 -0.06 2.64
N GLY A 175 18.42 -0.20 3.36
CA GLY A 175 18.22 0.43 4.67
C GLY A 175 18.05 1.95 4.64
N SER A 176 18.02 2.61 3.47
CA SER A 176 17.73 4.03 3.41
C SER A 176 16.28 4.33 3.84
N SER A 177 16.03 5.53 4.34
CA SER A 177 14.76 5.87 4.98
C SER A 177 14.30 7.27 4.61
N THR A 178 13.04 7.37 4.19
CA THR A 178 12.35 8.66 4.04
C THR A 178 11.43 8.92 5.21
N MET A 179 11.43 10.15 5.77
CA MET A 179 10.35 10.59 6.64
C MET A 179 9.09 10.87 5.81
N GLY A 180 7.91 10.72 6.40
CA GLY A 180 6.64 10.99 5.68
C GLY A 180 6.35 12.48 5.52
N THR A 181 6.86 13.31 6.43
CA THR A 181 6.70 14.77 6.46
C THR A 181 8.01 15.44 6.77
N LEU A 182 8.10 16.74 6.46
CA LEU A 182 9.28 17.53 6.78
C LEU A 182 9.63 17.42 8.27
N SER A 183 10.93 17.35 8.53
CA SER A 183 11.50 17.49 9.87
C SER A 183 11.03 18.81 10.51
N GLY A 184 10.61 18.76 11.77
CA GLY A 184 10.08 19.95 12.47
C GLY A 184 8.56 20.08 12.54
N GLY A 185 7.80 19.06 12.09
CA GLY A 185 6.39 18.92 12.48
C GLY A 185 5.37 19.69 11.63
N ASN A 186 5.59 19.83 10.34
CA ASN A 186 4.56 20.32 9.44
C ASN A 186 3.90 19.21 8.61
N ASN A 187 2.82 19.53 7.91
CA ASN A 187 2.06 18.57 7.09
C ASN A 187 2.60 18.39 5.66
N THR A 188 3.72 19.05 5.31
CA THR A 188 4.31 18.97 3.98
C THR A 188 4.91 17.58 3.77
N LYS A 189 4.44 16.89 2.74
CA LYS A 189 4.95 15.56 2.37
C LYS A 189 6.31 15.68 1.70
N ILE A 190 7.19 14.74 2.02
CA ILE A 190 8.52 14.63 1.39
C ILE A 190 8.37 14.03 0.00
N SER A 191 9.18 14.49 -0.92
CA SER A 191 9.32 13.92 -2.25
C SER A 191 10.80 13.87 -2.65
N ILE A 192 11.12 12.89 -3.49
CA ILE A 192 12.42 12.76 -4.14
C ILE A 192 12.23 12.99 -5.62
N GLY A 193 13.04 13.84 -6.21
CA GLY A 193 13.04 14.16 -7.64
C GLY A 193 13.50 12.98 -8.51
N LYS A 194 13.77 13.25 -9.77
CA LYS A 194 14.26 12.27 -10.76
C LYS A 194 15.77 12.10 -10.66
N ASN A 195 16.25 10.93 -11.09
CA ASN A 195 17.68 10.62 -11.16
C ASN A 195 18.41 10.83 -9.81
N CYS A 196 17.76 10.53 -8.70
CA CYS A 196 18.33 10.67 -7.37
C CYS A 196 18.88 9.34 -6.86
N LEU A 197 19.88 9.43 -5.99
CA LEU A 197 20.43 8.28 -5.27
C LEU A 197 20.44 8.56 -3.77
N LEU A 198 19.77 7.72 -2.99
CA LEU A 198 19.97 7.62 -1.56
C LEU A 198 20.93 6.45 -1.30
N GLY A 199 22.13 6.75 -0.77
CA GLY A 199 23.10 5.72 -0.38
C GLY A 199 22.55 4.81 0.72
N ALA A 200 23.15 3.64 0.88
CA ALA A 200 22.73 2.67 1.90
C ALA A 200 22.74 3.29 3.31
N ASN A 201 21.71 2.98 4.09
CA ASN A 201 21.51 3.49 5.46
C ASN A 201 21.47 5.03 5.55
N SER A 202 21.24 5.74 4.45
CA SER A 202 20.99 7.18 4.50
C SER A 202 19.56 7.48 4.89
N GLY A 203 19.26 8.72 5.27
CA GLY A 203 17.92 9.14 5.60
C GLY A 203 17.63 10.59 5.23
N ILE A 204 16.38 10.89 4.90
CA ILE A 204 15.97 12.24 4.59
C ILE A 204 14.74 12.67 5.38
N GLY A 205 14.79 13.90 5.90
CA GLY A 205 13.69 14.63 6.52
C GLY A 205 13.26 15.87 5.73
N ILE A 206 13.82 16.07 4.54
CA ILE A 206 13.53 17.15 3.60
C ILE A 206 13.26 16.59 2.20
N SER A 207 12.57 17.35 1.35
CA SER A 207 12.41 16.97 -0.06
C SER A 207 13.68 17.23 -0.86
N LEU A 208 13.97 16.32 -1.81
CA LEU A 208 15.08 16.46 -2.75
C LEU A 208 14.56 16.85 -4.14
N GLY A 209 15.26 17.77 -4.80
CA GLY A 209 15.08 18.04 -6.23
C GLY A 209 15.63 16.93 -7.11
N ASP A 210 15.67 17.17 -8.41
CA ASP A 210 16.23 16.23 -9.38
C ASP A 210 17.78 16.12 -9.25
N ASN A 211 18.34 14.99 -9.63
CA ASN A 211 19.77 14.73 -9.70
C ASN A 211 20.51 14.88 -8.36
N CYS A 212 19.85 14.62 -7.24
CA CYS A 212 20.44 14.68 -5.91
C CYS A 212 21.08 13.32 -5.53
N ILE A 213 22.21 13.38 -4.85
CA ILE A 213 22.88 12.21 -4.26
C ILE A 213 23.05 12.45 -2.77
N VAL A 214 22.56 11.52 -1.96
CA VAL A 214 22.80 11.47 -0.51
C VAL A 214 23.77 10.33 -0.24
N GLU A 215 24.90 10.64 0.39
CA GLU A 215 25.92 9.63 0.69
C GLU A 215 25.42 8.58 1.68
N ALA A 216 25.99 7.38 1.60
CA ALA A 216 25.65 6.30 2.52
C ALA A 216 25.88 6.69 3.99
N GLY A 217 24.91 6.36 4.84
CA GLY A 217 24.94 6.67 6.26
C GLY A 217 24.65 8.12 6.63
N LEU A 218 24.40 9.00 5.66
CA LEU A 218 24.08 10.41 5.92
C LEU A 218 22.60 10.61 6.17
N TYR A 219 22.24 11.39 7.19
CA TYR A 219 20.89 11.87 7.47
C TYR A 219 20.81 13.39 7.27
N ILE A 220 19.78 13.86 6.52
CA ILE A 220 19.53 15.27 6.19
C ILE A 220 18.08 15.69 6.42
#